data_417d37d4cae162a434f5867f22f34470
#
_entry.id   417d37d4cae162a434f5867f22f34470
#
_cell.length_a   1.000
_cell.length_b   1.000
_cell.length_c   1.000
_cell.angle_alpha   90.00
_cell.angle_beta   90.00
_cell.angle_gamma   90.00
#
_symmetry.space_group_name_H-M   'P 1'
#
loop_
_entity.id
_entity.type
_entity.pdbx_description
1 polymer ?
#
loop_
_entity_poly.entity_id
_entity_poly.type
_entity_poly.pdbx_seq_one_letter_code
_entity_poly.pdbx_strand_id
1 'polypeptide(L)'
;MKSVLIVMGLLGVTSLSAEELLIKNVRLVETSFQSGKVRDLRIVNGVITQIGADLVASAGAAVFDGEARAVTPGFIDSGTTIGLAEVSGLGVSHDGEQVDDDMTAGFQVYLALNENSSLIPIASNDGITRGLIVPEAGDSNYAGQSALVRFKQGSAFLQEKTMAQHLYLRESDRRRAGGSRSSALAAALE
;
A
#
# COMPACT_ATOMS: atom_id res chain seq x y z
N MET A 1 16.20 -62.34 33.11
CA MET A 1 15.13 -61.89 32.18
C MET A 1 14.98 -60.39 32.35
N LYS A 2 15.47 -59.63 31.39
CA LYS A 2 15.39 -58.13 31.40
C LYS A 2 14.24 -57.70 30.44
N SER A 3 13.15 -57.19 31.00
CA SER A 3 12.03 -56.66 30.21
C SER A 3 12.43 -55.30 29.65
N VAL A 4 12.43 -55.16 28.33
CA VAL A 4 12.58 -53.88 27.62
C VAL A 4 11.20 -53.28 27.40
N LEU A 5 10.94 -52.13 28.03
CA LEU A 5 9.72 -51.36 27.83
C LEU A 5 9.94 -50.43 26.65
N ILE A 6 9.27 -50.67 25.50
CA ILE A 6 9.27 -49.78 24.33
C ILE A 6 8.16 -48.74 24.54
N VAL A 7 8.51 -47.53 24.85
CA VAL A 7 7.60 -46.37 24.84
C VAL A 7 7.51 -45.86 23.41
N MET A 8 6.42 -46.18 22.74
CA MET A 8 6.07 -45.69 21.42
C MET A 8 5.47 -44.29 21.58
N GLY A 9 6.30 -43.26 21.39
CA GLY A 9 5.85 -41.88 21.41
C GLY A 9 4.95 -41.59 20.20
N LEU A 10 3.68 -41.32 20.46
CA LEU A 10 2.71 -40.85 19.48
C LEU A 10 3.11 -39.38 19.14
N LEU A 11 3.82 -39.15 18.03
CA LEU A 11 3.99 -37.84 17.44
C LEU A 11 2.64 -37.42 16.88
N GLY A 12 1.91 -36.60 17.64
CA GLY A 12 0.72 -35.95 17.16
C GLY A 12 1.09 -34.99 16.01
N VAL A 13 0.78 -35.38 14.79
CA VAL A 13 0.83 -34.50 13.64
C VAL A 13 -0.30 -33.48 13.80
N THR A 14 -0.02 -32.34 14.37
CA THR A 14 -0.91 -31.17 14.28
C THR A 14 -0.95 -30.75 12.82
N SER A 15 -2.02 -31.15 12.11
CA SER A 15 -2.31 -30.63 10.78
C SER A 15 -2.49 -29.11 10.93
N LEU A 16 -1.52 -28.33 10.43
CA LEU A 16 -1.72 -26.90 10.23
C LEU A 16 -2.83 -26.78 9.20
N SER A 17 -4.05 -26.52 9.65
CA SER A 17 -5.17 -26.23 8.74
C SER A 17 -4.86 -24.90 8.04
N ALA A 18 -4.79 -24.92 6.72
CA ALA A 18 -4.68 -23.70 5.95
C ALA A 18 -5.92 -22.84 6.22
N GLU A 19 -5.70 -21.55 6.52
CA GLU A 19 -6.80 -20.60 6.70
C GLU A 19 -7.48 -20.38 5.35
N GLU A 20 -8.70 -20.90 5.19
CA GLU A 20 -9.49 -20.74 3.97
C GLU A 20 -10.65 -19.78 4.23
N LEU A 21 -10.80 -18.80 3.33
CA LEU A 21 -11.95 -17.92 3.22
C LEU A 21 -12.60 -18.13 1.85
N LEU A 22 -13.88 -18.44 1.82
CA LEU A 22 -14.68 -18.48 0.61
C LEU A 22 -15.62 -17.28 0.58
N ILE A 23 -15.41 -16.37 -0.36
CA ILE A 23 -16.30 -15.25 -0.62
C ILE A 23 -17.22 -15.64 -1.75
N LYS A 24 -18.53 -15.67 -1.50
CA LYS A 24 -19.55 -16.07 -2.48
C LYS A 24 -20.29 -14.87 -3.03
N ASN A 25 -20.90 -15.05 -4.18
CA ASN A 25 -21.84 -14.10 -4.77
C ASN A 25 -21.26 -12.67 -4.93
N VAL A 26 -20.09 -12.52 -5.52
CA VAL A 26 -19.47 -11.20 -5.79
C VAL A 26 -19.37 -10.92 -7.28
N ARG A 27 -19.37 -9.64 -7.64
CA ARG A 27 -19.09 -9.17 -9.00
C ARG A 27 -17.67 -8.65 -9.08
N LEU A 28 -16.82 -9.31 -9.84
CA LEU A 28 -15.46 -8.83 -10.08
C LEU A 28 -15.51 -7.64 -11.05
N VAL A 29 -14.88 -6.54 -10.64
CA VAL A 29 -14.66 -5.40 -11.53
C VAL A 29 -13.36 -5.63 -12.27
N GLU A 30 -13.50 -6.01 -13.55
CA GLU A 30 -12.38 -6.16 -14.47
C GLU A 30 -12.08 -4.82 -15.15
N THR A 31 -10.85 -4.65 -15.62
CA THR A 31 -10.39 -3.44 -16.34
C THR A 31 -11.18 -3.16 -17.64
N SER A 32 -11.88 -4.14 -18.16
CA SER A 32 -12.71 -4.02 -19.36
C SER A 32 -14.11 -3.43 -19.15
N PHE A 33 -14.46 -3.01 -17.92
CA PHE A 33 -15.78 -2.45 -17.55
C PHE A 33 -17.00 -3.32 -17.92
N GLN A 34 -16.80 -4.57 -18.29
CA GLN A 34 -17.91 -5.49 -18.50
C GLN A 34 -18.40 -5.93 -17.11
N SER A 35 -19.65 -5.56 -16.80
CA SER A 35 -20.30 -5.95 -15.55
C SER A 35 -20.24 -7.46 -15.40
N GLY A 36 -19.31 -7.90 -14.59
CA GLY A 36 -18.97 -9.31 -14.45
C GLY A 36 -20.14 -10.13 -13.97
N LYS A 37 -20.21 -11.36 -14.44
CA LYS A 37 -21.06 -12.39 -13.86
C LYS A 37 -20.72 -12.53 -12.38
N VAL A 38 -21.72 -12.85 -11.57
CA VAL A 38 -21.51 -13.20 -10.17
C VAL A 38 -20.56 -14.41 -10.08
N ARG A 39 -19.59 -14.35 -9.19
CA ARG A 39 -18.53 -15.33 -8.99
C ARG A 39 -18.28 -15.55 -7.51
N ASP A 40 -17.62 -16.65 -7.22
CA ASP A 40 -17.08 -16.95 -5.89
C ASP A 40 -15.55 -16.87 -5.93
N LEU A 41 -14.95 -16.46 -4.81
CA LEU A 41 -13.50 -16.35 -4.64
C LEU A 41 -13.08 -17.27 -3.50
N ARG A 42 -12.15 -18.20 -3.76
CA ARG A 42 -11.47 -18.97 -2.72
C ARG A 42 -10.14 -18.34 -2.41
N ILE A 43 -9.91 -18.05 -1.16
CA ILE A 43 -8.68 -17.46 -0.65
C ILE A 43 -8.10 -18.44 0.38
N VAL A 44 -6.85 -18.85 0.17
CA VAL A 44 -6.12 -19.75 1.06
C VAL A 44 -4.83 -19.05 1.49
N ASN A 45 -4.63 -18.92 2.80
CA ASN A 45 -3.46 -18.21 3.35
C ASN A 45 -3.26 -16.82 2.75
N GLY A 46 -4.34 -16.07 2.54
CA GLY A 46 -4.31 -14.70 1.98
C GLY A 46 -4.08 -14.61 0.47
N VAL A 47 -4.08 -15.74 -0.25
CA VAL A 47 -3.90 -15.79 -1.71
C VAL A 47 -5.20 -16.28 -2.38
N ILE A 48 -5.66 -15.58 -3.42
CA ILE A 48 -6.77 -16.04 -4.26
C ILE A 48 -6.30 -17.25 -5.05
N THR A 49 -6.84 -18.42 -4.73
CA THR A 49 -6.46 -19.71 -5.37
C THR A 49 -7.45 -20.14 -6.44
N GLN A 50 -8.69 -19.68 -6.35
CA GLN A 50 -9.72 -20.05 -7.31
C GLN A 50 -10.77 -18.95 -7.47
N ILE A 51 -11.22 -18.74 -8.70
CA ILE A 51 -12.35 -17.89 -9.06
C ILE A 51 -13.30 -18.74 -9.90
N GLY A 52 -14.56 -18.83 -9.50
CA GLY A 52 -15.52 -19.70 -10.18
C GLY A 52 -16.96 -19.39 -9.84
N ALA A 53 -17.87 -20.24 -10.27
CA ALA A 53 -19.25 -20.26 -9.84
C ALA A 53 -19.45 -21.48 -8.94
N ASP A 54 -20.38 -21.36 -7.99
CA ASP A 54 -20.84 -22.49 -7.13
C ASP A 54 -19.69 -23.22 -6.42
N LEU A 55 -18.67 -22.49 -5.95
CA LEU A 55 -17.57 -23.07 -5.20
C LEU A 55 -18.08 -23.60 -3.85
N VAL A 56 -17.59 -24.77 -3.47
CA VAL A 56 -17.92 -25.42 -2.20
C VAL A 56 -16.80 -25.16 -1.20
N ALA A 57 -17.14 -24.64 -0.03
CA ALA A 57 -16.18 -24.40 1.05
C ALA A 57 -15.60 -25.72 1.58
N SER A 58 -14.33 -25.73 1.93
CA SER A 58 -13.72 -26.84 2.65
C SER A 58 -14.26 -26.90 4.09
N ALA A 59 -14.12 -28.05 4.71
CA ALA A 59 -14.53 -28.21 6.12
C ALA A 59 -13.72 -27.24 7.02
N GLY A 60 -14.43 -26.40 7.76
CA GLY A 60 -13.83 -25.40 8.65
C GLY A 60 -13.46 -24.06 7.97
N ALA A 61 -13.70 -23.91 6.67
CA ALA A 61 -13.50 -22.64 5.99
C ALA A 61 -14.49 -21.56 6.46
N ALA A 62 -14.02 -20.31 6.56
CA ALA A 62 -14.91 -19.16 6.74
C ALA A 62 -15.64 -18.87 5.42
N VAL A 63 -16.96 -18.61 5.49
CA VAL A 63 -17.77 -18.28 4.31
C VAL A 63 -18.38 -16.90 4.49
N PHE A 64 -18.22 -16.06 3.48
CA PHE A 64 -18.80 -14.72 3.42
C PHE A 64 -19.66 -14.58 2.16
N ASP A 65 -20.90 -14.16 2.31
CA ASP A 65 -21.78 -13.84 1.17
C ASP A 65 -21.62 -12.37 0.80
N GLY A 66 -21.15 -12.13 -0.41
CA GLY A 66 -20.92 -10.78 -0.94
C GLY A 66 -22.18 -10.10 -1.46
N GLU A 67 -23.35 -10.78 -1.51
CA GLU A 67 -24.65 -10.18 -1.91
C GLU A 67 -24.58 -9.44 -3.26
N ALA A 68 -23.85 -9.98 -4.21
CA ALA A 68 -23.58 -9.37 -5.52
C ALA A 68 -22.87 -8.00 -5.44
N ARG A 69 -22.19 -7.69 -4.33
CA ARG A 69 -21.35 -6.48 -4.23
C ARG A 69 -20.14 -6.57 -5.16
N ALA A 70 -19.66 -5.40 -5.55
CA ALA A 70 -18.47 -5.31 -6.38
C ALA A 70 -17.20 -5.63 -5.57
N VAL A 71 -16.31 -6.41 -6.18
CA VAL A 71 -14.95 -6.64 -5.68
C VAL A 71 -13.98 -6.07 -6.68
N THR A 72 -13.11 -5.18 -6.21
CA THR A 72 -12.06 -4.53 -6.97
C THR A 72 -10.69 -4.94 -6.44
N PRO A 73 -9.62 -4.83 -7.24
CA PRO A 73 -8.27 -4.72 -6.68
C PRO A 73 -8.21 -3.58 -5.65
N GLY A 74 -7.35 -3.69 -4.66
CA GLY A 74 -7.12 -2.60 -3.72
C GLY A 74 -6.62 -1.36 -4.44
N PHE A 75 -7.08 -0.18 -3.99
CA PHE A 75 -6.69 1.09 -4.58
C PHE A 75 -5.24 1.45 -4.28
N ILE A 76 -4.66 2.23 -5.17
CA ILE A 76 -3.33 2.81 -5.02
C ILE A 76 -3.50 4.33 -4.97
N ASP A 77 -3.10 4.95 -3.87
CA ASP A 77 -2.99 6.40 -3.80
C ASP A 77 -1.70 6.82 -4.52
N SER A 78 -1.85 7.58 -5.61
CA SER A 78 -0.74 7.96 -6.49
C SER A 78 0.05 9.18 -5.99
N GLY A 79 -0.30 9.74 -4.84
CA GLY A 79 0.42 10.89 -4.27
C GLY A 79 -0.11 11.22 -2.88
N THR A 80 0.51 10.66 -1.85
CA THR A 80 0.08 10.84 -0.47
C THR A 80 1.26 11.21 0.44
N THR A 81 0.94 11.86 1.54
CA THR A 81 1.88 12.18 2.64
C THR A 81 1.62 11.32 3.88
N ILE A 82 0.80 10.25 3.76
CA ILE A 82 0.56 9.31 4.86
C ILE A 82 1.88 8.71 5.35
N GLY A 83 2.14 8.88 6.64
CA GLY A 83 3.40 8.47 7.26
C GLY A 83 4.51 9.52 7.23
N LEU A 84 4.32 10.65 6.52
CA LEU A 84 5.20 11.81 6.58
C LEU A 84 4.57 12.95 7.39
N ALA A 85 3.23 12.99 7.45
CA ALA A 85 2.48 13.97 8.21
C ALA A 85 1.36 13.28 8.99
N GLU A 86 1.28 13.51 10.31
CA GLU A 86 0.25 12.91 11.17
C GLU A 86 -0.91 13.87 11.41
N VAL A 87 -0.60 15.16 11.62
CA VAL A 87 -1.60 16.20 11.90
C VAL A 87 -1.35 17.41 11.01
N SER A 88 -2.32 17.70 10.15
CA SER A 88 -2.28 18.92 9.32
C SER A 88 -2.12 20.17 10.16
N GLY A 89 -1.13 21.00 9.81
CA GLY A 89 -0.89 22.29 10.46
C GLY A 89 0.06 22.25 11.65
N LEU A 90 0.57 21.09 12.06
CA LEU A 90 1.63 20.99 13.04
C LEU A 90 2.97 20.70 12.35
N GLY A 91 3.80 21.70 12.15
CA GLY A 91 5.10 21.57 11.47
C GLY A 91 6.02 20.50 12.06
N VAL A 92 5.94 20.25 13.37
CA VAL A 92 6.73 19.20 14.04
C VAL A 92 6.31 17.77 13.67
N SER A 93 5.20 17.59 12.98
CA SER A 93 4.71 16.29 12.50
C SER A 93 4.80 16.15 10.97
N HIS A 94 5.52 17.06 10.31
CA HIS A 94 5.69 17.12 8.86
C HIS A 94 7.15 16.84 8.50
N ASP A 95 7.41 15.64 7.99
CA ASP A 95 8.74 15.18 7.57
C ASP A 95 8.83 14.99 6.05
N GLY A 96 7.86 15.48 5.31
CA GLY A 96 7.76 15.36 3.86
C GLY A 96 8.42 16.47 3.07
N GLU A 97 8.86 17.53 3.73
CA GLU A 97 9.42 18.72 3.12
C GLU A 97 10.93 18.85 3.43
N GLN A 98 11.69 19.25 2.43
CA GLN A 98 13.10 19.56 2.59
C GLN A 98 13.29 21.05 2.34
N VAL A 99 13.92 21.75 3.28
CA VAL A 99 14.14 23.22 3.24
C VAL A 99 15.58 23.62 2.95
N ASP A 100 16.50 22.66 2.83
CA ASP A 100 17.91 22.90 2.54
C ASP A 100 18.15 22.85 1.04
N ASP A 101 18.66 23.94 0.47
CA ASP A 101 18.94 24.07 -0.97
C ASP A 101 20.03 23.10 -1.46
N ASP A 102 20.86 22.57 -0.58
CA ASP A 102 21.94 21.65 -0.94
C ASP A 102 21.46 20.19 -1.11
N MET A 103 20.26 19.85 -0.59
CA MET A 103 19.75 18.45 -0.57
C MET A 103 18.57 18.24 -1.52
N THR A 104 18.41 18.98 -2.55
CA THR A 104 17.22 19.04 -3.40
C THR A 104 16.78 17.67 -3.99
N ALA A 105 17.37 17.26 -5.10
CA ALA A 105 17.03 16.02 -5.80
C ALA A 105 17.40 14.74 -5.01
N GLY A 106 18.32 14.84 -4.06
CA GLY A 106 18.78 13.74 -3.22
C GLY A 106 17.87 13.42 -2.04
N PHE A 107 16.87 14.24 -1.73
CA PHE A 107 15.95 14.00 -0.62
C PHE A 107 15.12 12.73 -0.86
N GLN A 108 15.08 11.84 0.12
CA GLN A 108 14.42 10.52 0.03
C GLN A 108 13.38 10.38 1.12
N VAL A 109 12.11 10.52 0.79
CA VAL A 109 11.00 10.52 1.77
C VAL A 109 10.90 9.24 2.60
N TYR A 110 11.37 8.11 2.08
CA TYR A 110 11.27 6.86 2.81
C TYR A 110 12.07 6.86 4.13
N LEU A 111 13.08 7.73 4.26
CA LEU A 111 13.88 7.87 5.48
C LEU A 111 13.09 8.48 6.64
N ALA A 112 12.06 9.26 6.31
CA ALA A 112 11.17 9.90 7.28
C ALA A 112 9.86 9.13 7.49
N LEU A 113 9.68 8.00 6.81
CA LEU A 113 8.42 7.25 6.84
C LEU A 113 8.11 6.69 8.23
N ASN A 114 7.03 7.15 8.84
CA ASN A 114 6.43 6.52 10.01
C ASN A 114 5.55 5.33 9.57
N GLU A 115 6.09 4.13 9.67
CA GLU A 115 5.40 2.89 9.30
C GLU A 115 4.16 2.59 10.16
N ASN A 116 4.02 3.25 11.32
CA ASN A 116 2.92 3.08 12.27
C ASN A 116 2.01 4.32 12.33
N SER A 117 1.96 5.13 11.29
CA SER A 117 1.09 6.29 11.21
C SER A 117 -0.36 5.94 11.51
N SER A 118 -1.02 6.76 12.32
CA SER A 118 -2.44 6.60 12.67
C SER A 118 -3.40 6.73 11.47
N LEU A 119 -2.93 7.30 10.37
CA LEU A 119 -3.70 7.46 9.13
C LEU A 119 -3.75 6.18 8.29
N ILE A 120 -2.80 5.25 8.47
CA ILE A 120 -2.73 4.01 7.69
C ILE A 120 -3.95 3.11 7.91
N PRO A 121 -4.43 2.86 9.13
CA PRO A 121 -5.65 2.08 9.36
C PRO A 121 -6.87 2.69 8.67
N ILE A 122 -6.98 4.03 8.67
CA ILE A 122 -8.08 4.75 8.04
C ILE A 122 -8.06 4.52 6.53
N ALA A 123 -6.93 4.79 5.88
CA ALA A 123 -6.76 4.57 4.45
C ALA A 123 -7.00 3.11 4.04
N SER A 124 -6.51 2.15 4.86
CA SER A 124 -6.71 0.72 4.60
C SER A 124 -8.18 0.31 4.69
N ASN A 125 -8.94 0.87 5.63
CA ASN A 125 -10.38 0.61 5.76
C ASN A 125 -11.17 1.15 4.56
N ASP A 126 -10.69 2.22 3.93
CA ASP A 126 -11.24 2.79 2.70
C ASP A 126 -10.80 2.04 1.43
N GLY A 127 -10.04 0.96 1.59
CA GLY A 127 -9.61 0.09 0.49
C GLY A 127 -8.32 0.53 -0.20
N ILE A 128 -7.60 1.51 0.33
CA ILE A 128 -6.28 1.90 -0.18
C ILE A 128 -5.24 0.90 0.35
N THR A 129 -4.64 0.13 -0.54
CA THR A 129 -3.69 -0.94 -0.19
C THR A 129 -2.23 -0.58 -0.44
N ARG A 130 -2.00 0.47 -1.23
CA ARG A 130 -0.67 1.02 -1.53
C ARG A 130 -0.73 2.53 -1.61
N GLY A 131 0.39 3.18 -1.31
CA GLY A 131 0.56 4.62 -1.50
C GLY A 131 1.91 4.92 -2.14
N LEU A 132 1.92 5.84 -3.08
CA LEU A 132 3.12 6.53 -3.49
C LEU A 132 3.32 7.69 -2.51
N ILE A 133 4.25 7.53 -1.58
CA ILE A 133 4.61 8.59 -0.64
C ILE A 133 5.45 9.60 -1.40
N VAL A 134 4.97 10.83 -1.45
CA VAL A 134 5.60 11.90 -2.24
C VAL A 134 6.17 13.00 -1.36
N PRO A 135 7.34 13.56 -1.71
CA PRO A 135 7.87 14.73 -1.02
C PRO A 135 6.99 15.95 -1.30
N GLU A 136 6.92 16.86 -0.36
CA GLU A 136 6.32 18.18 -0.53
C GLU A 136 7.34 19.17 -1.09
N ALA A 137 6.86 20.22 -1.75
CA ALA A 137 7.74 21.23 -2.29
C ALA A 137 8.26 22.13 -1.18
N GLY A 138 9.55 22.03 -0.91
CA GLY A 138 10.30 22.94 -0.05
C GLY A 138 10.72 24.24 -0.75
N ASP A 139 11.92 24.70 -0.51
CA ASP A 139 12.46 25.92 -1.13
C ASP A 139 13.00 25.71 -2.55
N SER A 140 13.27 24.47 -2.94
CA SER A 140 13.66 24.09 -4.30
C SER A 140 12.45 23.62 -5.14
N ASN A 141 12.58 23.75 -6.48
CA ASN A 141 11.63 23.12 -7.39
C ASN A 141 11.77 21.58 -7.41
N TYR A 142 12.97 21.08 -7.13
CA TYR A 142 13.20 19.65 -6.92
C TYR A 142 12.84 19.30 -5.49
N ALA A 143 11.78 18.51 -5.31
CA ALA A 143 11.30 18.16 -3.98
C ALA A 143 11.93 16.87 -3.44
N GLY A 144 12.56 16.06 -4.29
CA GLY A 144 13.15 14.79 -3.87
C GLY A 144 12.48 13.58 -4.51
N GLN A 145 12.71 12.42 -3.92
CA GLN A 145 12.34 11.11 -4.46
C GLN A 145 11.19 10.51 -3.66
N SER A 146 10.15 10.04 -4.39
CA SER A 146 9.03 9.31 -3.81
C SER A 146 9.37 7.85 -3.54
N ALA A 147 8.61 7.24 -2.63
CA ALA A 147 8.71 5.83 -2.28
C ALA A 147 7.36 5.13 -2.43
N LEU A 148 7.37 3.86 -2.83
CA LEU A 148 6.17 3.03 -2.86
C LEU A 148 6.06 2.24 -1.56
N VAL A 149 4.91 2.34 -0.92
CA VAL A 149 4.59 1.59 0.29
C VAL A 149 3.36 0.73 0.10
N ARG A 150 3.30 -0.38 0.84
CA ARG A 150 2.11 -1.22 0.98
C ARG A 150 1.53 -1.03 2.36
N PHE A 151 0.25 -0.74 2.45
CA PHE A 151 -0.49 -0.69 3.71
C PHE A 151 -1.01 -2.09 4.06
N LYS A 152 -0.71 -2.57 5.25
CA LYS A 152 -1.15 -3.88 5.72
C LYS A 152 -1.34 -3.86 7.23
N GLN A 153 -2.53 -4.23 7.70
CA GLN A 153 -2.84 -4.40 9.13
C GLN A 153 -2.45 -3.20 10.01
N GLY A 154 -2.67 -1.99 9.48
CA GLY A 154 -2.39 -0.75 10.21
C GLY A 154 -0.93 -0.31 10.23
N SER A 155 -0.08 -0.94 9.42
CA SER A 155 1.31 -0.54 9.23
C SER A 155 1.64 -0.34 7.76
N ALA A 156 2.66 0.48 7.46
CA ALA A 156 3.23 0.62 6.14
C ALA A 156 4.47 -0.28 5.98
N PHE A 157 4.62 -0.85 4.81
CA PHE A 157 5.79 -1.66 4.43
C PHE A 157 6.40 -1.08 3.17
N LEU A 158 7.64 -0.65 3.25
CA LEU A 158 8.40 -0.14 2.11
C LEU A 158 8.54 -1.23 1.04
N GLN A 159 8.08 -0.94 -0.17
CA GLN A 159 8.21 -1.82 -1.34
C GLN A 159 9.33 -1.36 -2.26
N GLU A 160 9.40 -0.05 -2.54
CA GLU A 160 10.42 0.55 -3.38
C GLU A 160 10.86 1.88 -2.78
N LYS A 161 12.18 2.07 -2.63
CA LYS A 161 12.77 3.25 -2.00
C LYS A 161 12.71 4.49 -2.88
N THR A 162 12.83 4.29 -4.19
CA THR A 162 12.88 5.36 -5.17
C THR A 162 12.03 5.01 -6.37
N MET A 163 10.85 5.63 -6.46
CA MET A 163 9.93 5.42 -7.58
C MET A 163 10.06 6.50 -8.64
N ALA A 164 10.15 7.75 -8.23
CA ALA A 164 10.24 8.89 -9.14
C ALA A 164 10.92 10.08 -8.46
N GLN A 165 11.52 10.94 -9.28
CA GLN A 165 11.95 12.26 -8.89
C GLN A 165 10.80 13.25 -9.06
N HIS A 166 10.54 14.07 -8.04
CA HIS A 166 9.48 15.06 -8.05
C HIS A 166 10.00 16.46 -8.34
N LEU A 167 9.37 17.12 -9.31
CA LEU A 167 9.61 18.48 -9.71
C LEU A 167 8.31 19.26 -9.65
N TYR A 168 8.28 20.34 -8.88
CA TYR A 168 7.12 21.22 -8.76
C TYR A 168 7.30 22.48 -9.62
N LEU A 169 6.36 22.70 -10.55
CA LEU A 169 6.35 23.84 -11.49
C LEU A 169 5.08 24.67 -11.30
N ARG A 170 4.70 24.95 -10.03
CA ARG A 170 3.51 25.74 -9.70
C ARG A 170 3.79 27.23 -9.90
N GLU A 171 2.74 28.04 -10.01
CA GLU A 171 2.83 29.50 -10.08
C GLU A 171 3.55 30.10 -8.86
N SER A 172 3.36 29.50 -7.68
CA SER A 172 4.07 29.88 -6.44
C SER A 172 5.58 29.66 -6.52
N ASP A 173 6.02 28.70 -7.35
CA ASP A 173 7.42 28.27 -7.42
C ASP A 173 8.23 29.07 -8.43
N ARG A 174 7.59 29.93 -9.23
CA ARG A 174 8.25 30.75 -10.27
C ARG A 174 9.39 31.60 -9.74
N ARG A 175 9.33 32.06 -8.48
CA ARG A 175 10.39 32.87 -7.86
C ARG A 175 11.69 32.09 -7.67
N ARG A 176 11.58 30.80 -7.45
CA ARG A 176 12.70 29.88 -7.24
C ARG A 176 13.44 29.55 -8.52
N ALA A 177 12.78 29.74 -9.66
CA ALA A 177 13.30 29.39 -10.98
C ALA A 177 13.34 30.61 -11.93
N GLY A 178 13.83 31.76 -11.48
CA GLY A 178 14.05 32.93 -12.32
C GLY A 178 12.79 33.72 -12.67
N GLY A 179 11.67 33.54 -11.95
CA GLY A 179 10.50 34.42 -12.02
C GLY A 179 9.47 34.11 -13.12
N SER A 180 9.67 33.09 -13.94
CA SER A 180 8.73 32.68 -14.98
C SER A 180 8.59 31.15 -15.11
N ARG A 181 7.49 30.68 -15.75
CA ARG A 181 7.33 29.27 -16.08
C ARG A 181 8.39 28.77 -17.06
N SER A 182 8.79 29.62 -18.01
CA SER A 182 9.80 29.24 -18.99
C SER A 182 11.16 29.05 -18.34
N SER A 183 11.53 29.90 -17.37
CA SER A 183 12.79 29.73 -16.63
C SER A 183 12.73 28.50 -15.70
N ALA A 184 11.55 28.19 -15.12
CA ALA A 184 11.37 26.96 -14.34
C ALA A 184 11.53 25.70 -15.19
N LEU A 185 10.99 25.69 -16.41
CA LEU A 185 11.16 24.61 -17.36
C LEU A 185 12.61 24.50 -17.86
N ALA A 186 13.27 25.63 -18.13
CA ALA A 186 14.68 25.63 -18.51
C ALA A 186 15.57 25.04 -17.42
N ALA A 187 15.39 25.46 -16.17
CA ALA A 187 16.12 24.92 -15.02
C ALA A 187 15.85 23.42 -14.76
N ALA A 188 14.73 22.88 -15.24
CA ALA A 188 14.42 21.47 -15.15
C ALA A 188 15.09 20.62 -16.25
N LEU A 189 15.60 21.24 -17.30
CA LEU A 189 16.23 20.57 -18.46
C LEU A 189 17.77 20.62 -18.41
N GLU A 190 18.34 21.38 -17.50
CA GLU A 190 19.77 21.43 -17.21
C GLU A 190 20.18 20.40 -16.14
#